data_bc928020858aed5967f5f40afbfae75e
#
_entry.id   bc928020858aed5967f5f40afbfae75e
#
_cell.length_a   1.000
_cell.length_b   1.000
_cell.length_c   1.000
_cell.angle_alpha   90.00
_cell.angle_beta   90.00
_cell.angle_gamma   90.00
#
_symmetry.space_group_name_H-M   'P 1'
#
loop_
_entity.id
_entity.type
_entity.pdbx_description
1 polymer ?
#
loop_
_entity_poly.entity_id
_entity_poly.type
_entity_poly.pdbx_seq_one_letter_code
_entity_poly.pdbx_strand_id
1 'polypeptide(L)'
;GDVYKRQNKTLSKRRNPASVSNYNARLLSGDSVASDRRVVPLKLMTASTEKIAIIGLGYVGLPLAVEFGYHRPVLGFDINARRIAELREGKDSTLEVSPSQLKSATQLTFSDDAATLKQCQIFIVTVPTPIDQANRPDLTPLIKASETVGKALKAGDVVVYESTVYPGATEEVCVPVLEKLSGLRFNLDFFCGYSPERINPGDKVNTLTTIKKITSGST
;
A
#
# COMPACT_ATOMS: atom_id res chain seq x y z
N GLY A 1 -19.85 13.68 -4.09
CA GLY A 1 -19.13 14.95 -4.33
C GLY A 1 -19.11 15.87 -3.09
N ASP A 2 -20.12 15.79 -2.20
CA ASP A 2 -20.28 16.77 -1.11
C ASP A 2 -19.62 16.38 0.22
N VAL A 3 -19.31 15.12 0.44
CA VAL A 3 -18.65 14.66 1.68
C VAL A 3 -17.21 15.17 1.75
N TYR A 4 -16.52 15.22 0.63
CA TYR A 4 -15.12 15.65 0.55
C TYR A 4 -14.94 17.18 0.79
N LYS A 5 -15.93 17.99 0.41
CA LYS A 5 -15.88 19.45 0.62
C LYS A 5 -16.15 19.88 2.07
N ARG A 6 -16.86 19.07 2.85
CA ARG A 6 -17.14 19.37 4.27
C ARG A 6 -15.96 19.07 5.20
N GLN A 7 -15.15 18.06 4.90
CA GLN A 7 -13.98 17.73 5.74
C GLN A 7 -12.89 18.81 5.71
N ASN A 8 -12.69 19.48 4.57
CA ASN A 8 -11.65 20.52 4.46
C ASN A 8 -11.97 21.85 5.21
N LYS A 9 -13.24 22.09 5.58
CA LYS A 9 -13.59 23.31 6.35
C LYS A 9 -13.38 23.19 7.86
N THR A 10 -13.35 21.98 8.40
CA THR A 10 -13.23 21.75 9.85
C THR A 10 -11.78 21.61 10.31
N LEU A 11 -10.86 21.25 9.42
CA LEU A 11 -9.44 21.03 9.74
C LEU A 11 -8.58 22.32 9.75
N SER A 12 -9.09 23.44 9.21
CA SER A 12 -8.33 24.70 9.18
C SER A 12 -8.24 25.42 10.54
N LYS A 13 -8.95 24.97 11.57
CA LYS A 13 -9.03 25.68 12.88
C LYS A 13 -8.26 25.04 14.04
N ARG A 14 -7.54 23.95 13.84
CA ARG A 14 -6.73 23.31 14.91
C ARG A 14 -5.32 22.96 14.44
N ARG A 15 -4.53 23.95 14.08
CA ARG A 15 -3.07 23.80 14.05
C ARG A 15 -2.48 24.46 15.28
N ASN A 16 -1.97 23.65 16.21
CA ASN A 16 -1.16 24.10 17.31
C ASN A 16 0.27 24.36 16.76
N PRO A 17 0.82 25.60 16.80
CA PRO A 17 2.11 25.90 16.18
C PRO A 17 3.32 25.29 16.90
N ALA A 18 3.14 24.67 18.05
CA ALA A 18 4.24 24.20 18.90
C ALA A 18 4.91 22.89 18.43
N SER A 19 4.29 22.12 17.53
CA SER A 19 4.86 20.82 17.09
C SER A 19 5.79 20.91 15.88
N VAL A 20 5.78 22.02 15.12
CA VAL A 20 6.61 22.19 13.92
C VAL A 20 7.97 22.80 14.26
N SER A 21 8.10 23.45 15.44
CA SER A 21 9.34 24.16 15.83
C SER A 21 10.49 23.23 16.23
N ASN A 22 10.20 21.99 16.68
CA ASN A 22 11.27 21.11 17.19
C ASN A 22 12.00 20.29 16.13
N TYR A 23 11.51 20.25 14.88
CA TYR A 23 12.20 19.52 13.80
C TYR A 23 13.31 20.37 13.14
N ASN A 24 13.14 21.70 13.11
CA ASN A 24 14.13 22.61 12.48
C ASN A 24 15.24 23.10 13.42
N ALA A 25 15.09 22.96 14.75
CA ALA A 25 16.07 23.44 15.71
C ALA A 25 17.30 22.52 15.88
N ARG A 26 17.23 21.28 15.40
CA ARG A 26 18.33 20.31 15.51
C ARG A 26 19.35 20.33 14.36
N LEU A 27 19.10 21.15 13.34
CA LEU A 27 20.00 21.28 12.17
C LEU A 27 21.05 22.38 12.30
N LEU A 28 21.05 23.14 13.40
CA LEU A 28 21.95 24.30 13.56
C LEU A 28 22.97 24.17 14.69
N SER A 29 22.98 23.07 15.46
CA SER A 29 24.06 22.79 16.41
C SER A 29 25.07 21.83 15.76
N GLY A 30 26.22 22.38 15.40
CA GLY A 30 27.33 21.66 14.76
C GLY A 30 28.08 20.74 15.71
N ASP A 31 27.43 19.72 16.23
CA ASP A 31 28.10 18.63 16.93
C ASP A 31 28.36 17.49 15.95
N SER A 32 29.64 17.27 15.66
CA SER A 32 30.12 16.17 14.82
C SER A 32 29.88 14.84 15.50
N VAL A 33 28.70 14.26 15.27
CA VAL A 33 28.48 12.82 15.47
C VAL A 33 28.98 12.15 14.19
N ALA A 34 30.07 11.41 14.30
CA ALA A 34 30.55 10.55 13.24
C ALA A 34 29.43 9.58 12.84
N SER A 35 28.70 9.93 11.78
CA SER A 35 27.64 9.13 11.22
C SER A 35 28.30 8.02 10.38
N ASP A 36 28.29 6.81 10.89
CA ASP A 36 28.36 5.61 10.05
C ASP A 36 27.08 5.54 9.19
N ARG A 37 26.97 6.47 8.28
CA ARG A 37 25.97 6.44 7.19
C ARG A 37 26.48 5.42 6.20
N ARG A 38 26.20 4.15 6.43
CA ARG A 38 26.09 3.23 5.30
C ARG A 38 24.91 3.71 4.45
N VAL A 39 25.23 4.59 3.51
CA VAL A 39 24.38 4.84 2.37
C VAL A 39 24.31 3.51 1.65
N VAL A 40 23.25 2.74 1.91
CA VAL A 40 22.91 1.61 1.05
C VAL A 40 22.64 2.27 -0.31
N PRO A 41 23.47 2.01 -1.35
CA PRO A 41 23.23 2.61 -2.65
C PRO A 41 21.83 2.19 -3.03
N LEU A 42 20.96 3.17 -3.32
CA LEU A 42 19.67 2.92 -3.93
C LEU A 42 19.98 2.19 -5.22
N LYS A 43 19.93 0.84 -5.17
CA LYS A 43 20.08 0.02 -6.35
C LYS A 43 18.98 0.47 -7.25
N LEU A 44 19.35 1.17 -8.33
CA LEU A 44 18.41 1.60 -9.35
C LEU A 44 17.58 0.37 -9.68
N MET A 45 16.32 0.35 -9.23
CA MET A 45 15.43 -0.80 -9.42
C MET A 45 15.27 -0.94 -10.93
N THR A 46 16.09 -1.81 -11.51
CA THR A 46 15.91 -2.21 -12.90
C THR A 46 14.56 -2.93 -12.96
N ALA A 47 13.62 -2.34 -13.60
CA ALA A 47 12.16 -2.49 -13.50
C ALA A 47 11.59 -3.90 -13.78
N SER A 48 12.38 -4.98 -13.76
CA SER A 48 11.94 -6.25 -14.31
C SER A 48 12.02 -7.49 -13.41
N THR A 49 12.60 -7.43 -12.24
CA THR A 49 12.85 -8.66 -11.45
C THR A 49 12.13 -8.73 -10.10
N GLU A 50 11.77 -7.60 -9.51
CA GLU A 50 11.10 -7.60 -8.22
C GLU A 50 9.65 -8.11 -8.35
N LYS A 51 9.31 -9.09 -7.53
CA LYS A 51 7.96 -9.65 -7.45
C LYS A 51 7.06 -8.72 -6.62
N ILE A 52 5.91 -8.38 -7.18
CA ILE A 52 4.88 -7.57 -6.50
C ILE A 52 3.93 -8.50 -5.76
N ALA A 53 3.54 -8.11 -4.54
CA ALA A 53 2.37 -8.65 -3.84
C ALA A 53 1.27 -7.60 -3.80
N ILE A 54 0.07 -7.96 -4.23
CA ILE A 54 -1.15 -7.16 -4.04
C ILE A 54 -1.91 -7.75 -2.85
N ILE A 55 -2.10 -6.96 -1.80
CA ILE A 55 -2.70 -7.39 -0.54
C ILE A 55 -4.16 -6.93 -0.48
N GLY A 56 -5.09 -7.87 -0.58
CA GLY A 56 -6.52 -7.63 -0.72
C GLY A 56 -6.95 -7.64 -2.19
N LEU A 57 -7.80 -8.60 -2.56
CA LEU A 57 -8.23 -8.81 -3.95
C LEU A 57 -9.71 -8.44 -4.14
N GLY A 58 -10.08 -7.28 -3.61
CA GLY A 58 -11.37 -6.64 -3.84
C GLY A 58 -11.42 -5.88 -5.17
N TYR A 59 -12.35 -4.93 -5.25
CA TYR A 59 -12.60 -4.12 -6.45
C TYR A 59 -11.42 -3.20 -6.87
N VAL A 60 -10.50 -2.90 -5.97
CA VAL A 60 -9.27 -2.15 -6.27
C VAL A 60 -8.11 -3.10 -6.60
N GLY A 61 -7.87 -4.07 -5.72
CA GLY A 61 -6.67 -4.88 -5.79
C GLY A 61 -6.67 -5.91 -6.93
N LEU A 62 -7.82 -6.49 -7.25
CA LEU A 62 -7.87 -7.48 -8.33
C LEU A 62 -7.58 -6.87 -9.70
N PRO A 63 -8.22 -5.77 -10.14
CA PRO A 63 -7.85 -5.12 -11.41
C PRO A 63 -6.37 -4.74 -11.47
N LEU A 64 -5.82 -4.24 -10.36
CA LEU A 64 -4.40 -3.87 -10.27
C LEU A 64 -3.49 -5.09 -10.41
N ALA A 65 -3.84 -6.21 -9.75
CA ALA A 65 -3.08 -7.46 -9.84
C ALA A 65 -3.08 -8.03 -11.26
N VAL A 66 -4.22 -7.96 -11.94
CA VAL A 66 -4.36 -8.40 -13.34
C VAL A 66 -3.53 -7.55 -14.26
N GLU A 67 -3.60 -6.23 -14.14
CA GLU A 67 -2.84 -5.31 -15.01
C GLU A 67 -1.33 -5.52 -14.86
N PHE A 68 -0.81 -5.58 -13.64
CA PHE A 68 0.59 -5.92 -13.43
C PHE A 68 0.94 -7.33 -13.92
N GLY A 69 0.01 -8.29 -13.77
CA GLY A 69 0.20 -9.68 -14.17
C GLY A 69 0.33 -9.91 -15.69
N TYR A 70 -0.02 -8.93 -16.52
CA TYR A 70 0.30 -8.94 -17.93
C TYR A 70 1.79 -8.74 -18.22
N HIS A 71 2.50 -8.05 -17.33
CA HIS A 71 3.83 -7.52 -17.63
C HIS A 71 4.93 -8.08 -16.74
N ARG A 72 4.60 -8.57 -15.53
CA ARG A 72 5.59 -8.98 -14.53
C ARG A 72 5.03 -9.96 -13.50
N PRO A 73 5.87 -10.70 -12.76
CA PRO A 73 5.44 -11.62 -11.72
C PRO A 73 4.68 -10.90 -10.59
N VAL A 74 3.44 -11.33 -10.34
CA VAL A 74 2.56 -10.80 -9.30
C VAL A 74 2.01 -11.93 -8.46
N LEU A 75 1.97 -11.69 -7.15
CA LEU A 75 1.26 -12.49 -6.19
C LEU A 75 0.02 -11.71 -5.70
N GLY A 76 -1.17 -12.14 -6.09
CA GLY A 76 -2.41 -11.69 -5.48
C GLY A 76 -2.63 -12.44 -4.17
N PHE A 77 -2.66 -11.72 -3.07
CA PHE A 77 -2.88 -12.27 -1.73
C PHE A 77 -4.18 -11.78 -1.13
N ASP A 78 -4.99 -12.71 -0.62
CA ASP A 78 -6.17 -12.39 0.17
C ASP A 78 -6.33 -13.38 1.32
N ILE A 79 -6.72 -12.90 2.49
CA ILE A 79 -6.98 -13.76 3.66
C ILE A 79 -8.22 -14.63 3.50
N ASN A 80 -9.09 -14.32 2.54
CA ASN A 80 -10.31 -15.06 2.27
C ASN A 80 -10.01 -16.21 1.30
N ALA A 81 -9.85 -17.41 1.85
CA ALA A 81 -9.56 -18.63 1.07
C ALA A 81 -10.63 -18.91 -0.01
N ARG A 82 -11.91 -18.56 0.24
CA ARG A 82 -12.96 -18.70 -0.77
C ARG A 82 -12.72 -17.78 -1.96
N ARG A 83 -12.30 -16.52 -1.69
CA ARG A 83 -11.94 -15.57 -2.74
C ARG A 83 -10.78 -16.09 -3.60
N ILE A 84 -9.76 -16.65 -2.97
CA ILE A 84 -8.63 -17.26 -3.67
C ILE A 84 -9.05 -18.45 -4.53
N ALA A 85 -9.93 -19.31 -4.02
CA ALA A 85 -10.46 -20.45 -4.79
C ALA A 85 -11.24 -19.98 -6.03
N GLU A 86 -12.14 -19.00 -5.88
CA GLU A 86 -12.89 -18.41 -6.99
C GLU A 86 -11.96 -17.85 -8.09
N LEU A 87 -10.93 -17.11 -7.68
CA LEU A 87 -9.98 -16.50 -8.63
C LEU A 87 -9.11 -17.54 -9.34
N ARG A 88 -8.72 -18.62 -8.66
CA ARG A 88 -8.01 -19.76 -9.28
C ARG A 88 -8.85 -20.48 -10.32
N GLU A 89 -10.19 -20.47 -10.14
CA GLU A 89 -11.13 -20.99 -11.14
C GLU A 89 -11.43 -20.00 -12.28
N GLY A 90 -10.81 -18.84 -12.28
CA GLY A 90 -11.04 -17.78 -13.27
C GLY A 90 -12.37 -17.04 -13.08
N LYS A 91 -12.92 -17.04 -11.87
CA LYS A 91 -14.17 -16.37 -11.53
C LYS A 91 -13.91 -15.15 -10.66
N ASP A 92 -14.59 -14.06 -10.96
CA ASP A 92 -14.56 -12.83 -10.17
C ASP A 92 -15.96 -12.46 -9.70
N SER A 93 -16.23 -12.65 -8.41
CA SER A 93 -17.51 -12.28 -7.78
C SER A 93 -17.71 -10.78 -7.63
N THR A 94 -16.64 -9.96 -7.75
CA THR A 94 -16.75 -8.50 -7.74
C THR A 94 -17.14 -7.93 -9.11
N LEU A 95 -17.08 -8.73 -10.18
CA LEU A 95 -17.40 -8.36 -11.56
C LEU A 95 -16.54 -7.22 -12.14
N GLU A 96 -15.38 -6.96 -11.55
CA GLU A 96 -14.43 -5.94 -12.03
C GLU A 96 -13.53 -6.47 -13.14
N VAL A 97 -13.28 -7.79 -13.16
CA VAL A 97 -12.38 -8.44 -14.11
C VAL A 97 -13.09 -9.60 -14.79
N SER A 98 -13.02 -9.64 -16.11
CA SER A 98 -13.58 -10.74 -16.90
C SER A 98 -12.72 -12.01 -16.80
N PRO A 99 -13.30 -13.21 -17.02
CA PRO A 99 -12.53 -14.46 -17.09
C PRO A 99 -11.41 -14.42 -18.14
N SER A 100 -11.62 -13.73 -19.25
CA SER A 100 -10.59 -13.55 -20.29
C SER A 100 -9.40 -12.73 -19.82
N GLN A 101 -9.64 -11.65 -19.07
CA GLN A 101 -8.59 -10.83 -18.48
C GLN A 101 -7.78 -11.62 -17.43
N LEU A 102 -8.46 -12.35 -16.54
CA LEU A 102 -7.80 -13.24 -15.59
C LEU A 102 -6.90 -14.26 -16.28
N LYS A 103 -7.39 -14.90 -17.34
CA LYS A 103 -6.64 -15.89 -18.12
C LYS A 103 -5.43 -15.27 -18.83
N SER A 104 -5.54 -14.03 -19.29
CA SER A 104 -4.47 -13.33 -20.01
C SER A 104 -3.36 -12.83 -19.09
N ALA A 105 -3.63 -12.65 -17.79
CA ALA A 105 -2.64 -12.25 -16.79
C ALA A 105 -1.75 -13.44 -16.38
N THR A 106 -0.95 -13.93 -17.31
CA THR A 106 -0.19 -15.20 -17.19
C THR A 106 0.87 -15.19 -16.11
N GLN A 107 1.29 -14.02 -15.63
CA GLN A 107 2.29 -13.89 -14.56
C GLN A 107 1.64 -13.62 -13.18
N LEU A 108 0.30 -13.65 -13.08
CA LEU A 108 -0.44 -13.51 -11.84
C LEU A 108 -0.68 -14.88 -11.19
N THR A 109 -0.34 -14.97 -9.91
CA THR A 109 -0.63 -16.14 -9.06
C THR A 109 -1.43 -15.70 -7.85
N PHE A 110 -2.20 -16.61 -7.24
CA PHE A 110 -3.05 -16.30 -6.09
C PHE A 110 -2.68 -17.14 -4.88
N SER A 111 -2.69 -16.55 -3.67
CA SER A 111 -2.44 -17.25 -2.42
C SER A 111 -3.19 -16.65 -1.24
N ASP A 112 -3.60 -17.48 -0.31
CA ASP A 112 -4.08 -17.17 1.04
C ASP A 112 -3.04 -17.53 2.13
N ASP A 113 -1.91 -18.11 1.73
CA ASP A 113 -0.79 -18.42 2.62
C ASP A 113 0.17 -17.22 2.72
N ALA A 114 0.22 -16.61 3.91
CA ALA A 114 1.10 -15.47 4.19
C ALA A 114 2.60 -15.79 4.04
N ALA A 115 3.01 -17.07 4.13
CA ALA A 115 4.40 -17.45 3.93
C ALA A 115 4.89 -17.16 2.50
N THR A 116 3.99 -17.17 1.52
CA THR A 116 4.30 -16.86 0.12
C THR A 116 4.72 -15.42 -0.11
N LEU A 117 4.35 -14.50 0.79
CA LEU A 117 4.71 -13.07 0.72
C LEU A 117 6.21 -12.82 0.86
N LYS A 118 6.95 -13.73 1.51
CA LYS A 118 8.42 -13.63 1.67
C LYS A 118 9.19 -13.60 0.34
N GLN A 119 8.55 -14.04 -0.75
CA GLN A 119 9.12 -14.03 -2.10
C GLN A 119 9.02 -12.66 -2.78
N CYS A 120 8.24 -11.73 -2.22
CA CYS A 120 7.96 -10.43 -2.81
C CYS A 120 8.87 -9.35 -2.23
N GLN A 121 9.04 -8.26 -2.98
CA GLN A 121 9.84 -7.10 -2.62
C GLN A 121 9.01 -5.81 -2.60
N ILE A 122 7.92 -5.79 -3.33
CA ILE A 122 7.00 -4.66 -3.39
C ILE A 122 5.63 -5.15 -2.92
N PHE A 123 5.09 -4.51 -1.90
CA PHE A 123 3.78 -4.84 -1.32
C PHE A 123 2.83 -3.67 -1.57
N ILE A 124 1.72 -3.91 -2.27
CA ILE A 124 0.68 -2.89 -2.50
C ILE A 124 -0.55 -3.31 -1.72
N VAL A 125 -0.90 -2.50 -0.73
CA VAL A 125 -2.01 -2.76 0.20
C VAL A 125 -3.26 -2.06 -0.30
N THR A 126 -4.28 -2.83 -0.65
CA THR A 126 -5.54 -2.39 -1.26
C THR A 126 -6.77 -2.82 -0.45
N VAL A 127 -6.59 -3.02 0.84
CA VAL A 127 -7.68 -3.42 1.74
C VAL A 127 -8.66 -2.27 1.97
N PRO A 128 -9.96 -2.57 2.23
CA PRO A 128 -10.96 -1.54 2.48
C PRO A 128 -10.70 -0.80 3.79
N THR A 129 -11.15 0.45 3.87
CA THR A 129 -11.24 1.27 5.08
C THR A 129 -12.70 1.63 5.32
N PRO A 130 -13.51 0.71 5.91
CA PRO A 130 -14.90 0.99 6.21
C PRO A 130 -15.05 2.09 7.25
N ILE A 131 -16.23 2.64 7.37
CA ILE A 131 -16.57 3.60 8.42
C ILE A 131 -17.44 2.93 9.49
N ASP A 132 -17.25 3.33 10.76
CA ASP A 132 -18.11 2.91 11.85
C ASP A 132 -19.44 3.69 11.85
N GLN A 133 -20.35 3.37 12.79
CA GLN A 133 -21.64 4.05 12.93
C GLN A 133 -21.53 5.56 13.22
N ALA A 134 -20.40 6.02 13.72
CA ALA A 134 -20.10 7.42 13.98
C ALA A 134 -19.34 8.09 12.80
N ASN A 135 -19.32 7.48 11.60
CA ASN A 135 -18.58 7.92 10.42
C ASN A 135 -17.07 8.07 10.65
N ARG A 136 -16.48 7.31 11.59
CA ARG A 136 -15.03 7.27 11.80
C ARG A 136 -14.43 6.13 10.98
N PRO A 137 -13.25 6.31 10.35
CA PRO A 137 -12.60 5.24 9.59
C PRO A 137 -12.21 4.08 10.54
N ASP A 138 -12.62 2.86 10.16
CA ASP A 138 -12.13 1.65 10.80
C ASP A 138 -10.84 1.21 10.10
N LEU A 139 -9.73 1.37 10.79
CA LEU A 139 -8.40 1.02 10.28
C LEU A 139 -8.01 -0.44 10.59
N THR A 140 -8.91 -1.23 11.18
CA THR A 140 -8.63 -2.63 11.53
C THR A 140 -8.15 -3.46 10.33
N PRO A 141 -8.76 -3.40 9.14
CA PRO A 141 -8.26 -4.12 7.98
C PRO A 141 -6.85 -3.68 7.58
N LEU A 142 -6.57 -2.38 7.66
CA LEU A 142 -5.27 -1.80 7.30
C LEU A 142 -4.17 -2.26 8.27
N ILE A 143 -4.46 -2.25 9.58
CA ILE A 143 -3.55 -2.73 10.63
C ILE A 143 -3.24 -4.21 10.42
N LYS A 144 -4.26 -5.05 10.20
CA LYS A 144 -4.08 -6.49 9.95
C LYS A 144 -3.28 -6.78 8.68
N ALA A 145 -3.50 -6.01 7.62
CA ALA A 145 -2.71 -6.12 6.41
C ALA A 145 -1.23 -5.74 6.67
N SER A 146 -1.00 -4.65 7.41
CA SER A 146 0.34 -4.23 7.83
C SER A 146 1.02 -5.25 8.74
N GLU A 147 0.27 -5.92 9.63
CA GLU A 147 0.78 -7.05 10.44
C GLU A 147 1.22 -8.23 9.57
N THR A 148 0.45 -8.54 8.54
CA THR A 148 0.75 -9.64 7.62
C THR A 148 1.98 -9.32 6.79
N VAL A 149 2.07 -8.12 6.24
CA VAL A 149 3.23 -7.64 5.47
C VAL A 149 4.48 -7.55 6.35
N GLY A 150 4.37 -6.98 7.56
CA GLY A 150 5.50 -6.80 8.48
C GLY A 150 6.23 -8.10 8.83
N LYS A 151 5.50 -9.22 8.89
CA LYS A 151 6.10 -10.55 9.12
C LYS A 151 6.88 -11.10 7.92
N ALA A 152 6.63 -10.56 6.72
CA ALA A 152 7.28 -10.98 5.48
C ALA A 152 8.36 -9.99 5.01
N LEU A 153 8.37 -8.78 5.56
CA LEU A 153 9.19 -7.65 5.14
C LEU A 153 10.69 -7.92 5.33
N LYS A 154 11.49 -7.51 4.36
CA LYS A 154 12.94 -7.64 4.35
C LYS A 154 13.61 -6.29 4.06
N ALA A 155 14.88 -6.16 4.34
CA ALA A 155 15.65 -4.97 4.01
C ALA A 155 15.64 -4.71 2.49
N GLY A 156 15.33 -3.46 2.12
CA GLY A 156 15.18 -3.00 0.75
C GLY A 156 13.76 -3.09 0.19
N ASP A 157 12.81 -3.70 0.91
CA ASP A 157 11.44 -3.82 0.46
C ASP A 157 10.67 -2.48 0.51
N VAL A 158 9.61 -2.39 -0.29
CA VAL A 158 8.74 -1.21 -0.39
C VAL A 158 7.29 -1.61 -0.11
N VAL A 159 6.60 -0.83 0.72
CA VAL A 159 5.18 -1.01 1.03
C VAL A 159 4.39 0.21 0.54
N VAL A 160 3.47 0.02 -0.39
CA VAL A 160 2.62 1.09 -0.94
C VAL A 160 1.20 0.89 -0.42
N TYR A 161 0.61 1.93 0.15
CA TYR A 161 -0.79 1.90 0.58
C TYR A 161 -1.67 2.59 -0.47
N GLU A 162 -2.66 1.85 -0.98
CA GLU A 162 -3.69 2.38 -1.89
C GLU A 162 -5.07 2.49 -1.23
N SER A 163 -5.18 2.14 0.04
CA SER A 163 -6.40 2.32 0.82
C SER A 163 -6.71 3.80 1.06
N THR A 164 -7.99 4.16 1.05
CA THR A 164 -8.42 5.54 1.35
C THR A 164 -8.25 5.82 2.83
N VAL A 165 -7.31 6.69 3.18
CA VAL A 165 -6.99 7.06 4.56
C VAL A 165 -6.79 8.58 4.71
N TYR A 166 -6.76 9.06 5.95
CA TYR A 166 -6.42 10.45 6.25
C TYR A 166 -4.90 10.69 6.09
N PRO A 167 -4.48 11.95 5.82
CA PRO A 167 -3.06 12.28 5.72
C PRO A 167 -2.31 11.96 7.02
N GLY A 168 -1.19 11.26 6.91
CA GLY A 168 -0.37 10.81 8.05
C GLY A 168 -0.69 9.38 8.53
N ALA A 169 -1.79 8.77 8.09
CA ALA A 169 -2.16 7.42 8.56
C ALA A 169 -1.09 6.36 8.24
N THR A 170 -0.40 6.49 7.12
CA THR A 170 0.69 5.58 6.76
C THR A 170 1.79 5.62 7.82
N GLU A 171 2.27 6.81 8.17
CA GLU A 171 3.38 7.03 9.09
C GLU A 171 2.97 6.82 10.55
N GLU A 172 1.74 7.21 10.91
CA GLU A 172 1.28 7.20 12.31
C GLU A 172 0.73 5.83 12.73
N VAL A 173 0.15 5.07 11.80
CA VAL A 173 -0.54 3.81 12.10
C VAL A 173 0.17 2.62 11.49
N CYS A 174 0.50 2.65 10.18
CA CYS A 174 1.01 1.49 9.48
C CYS A 174 2.50 1.24 9.74
N VAL A 175 3.32 2.28 9.66
CA VAL A 175 4.77 2.18 9.86
C VAL A 175 5.14 1.58 11.22
N PRO A 176 4.56 2.01 12.37
CA PRO A 176 4.89 1.41 13.66
C PRO A 176 4.58 -0.09 13.74
N VAL A 177 3.53 -0.55 13.03
CA VAL A 177 3.18 -1.98 12.94
C VAL A 177 4.23 -2.75 12.13
N LEU A 178 4.63 -2.18 10.98
CA LEU A 178 5.66 -2.77 10.12
C LEU A 178 6.99 -2.89 10.86
N GLU A 179 7.45 -1.82 11.52
CA GLU A 179 8.69 -1.81 12.31
C GLU A 179 8.67 -2.84 13.44
N LYS A 180 7.55 -2.87 14.22
CA LYS A 180 7.39 -3.80 15.34
C LYS A 180 7.51 -5.27 14.92
N LEU A 181 6.95 -5.63 13.76
CA LEU A 181 6.86 -7.03 13.33
C LEU A 181 8.03 -7.49 12.48
N SER A 182 8.65 -6.58 11.73
CA SER A 182 9.83 -6.89 10.92
C SER A 182 11.15 -6.73 11.69
N GLY A 183 11.18 -5.89 12.74
CA GLY A 183 12.39 -5.45 13.39
C GLY A 183 13.25 -4.50 12.55
N LEU A 184 12.72 -4.04 11.40
CA LEU A 184 13.37 -3.12 10.46
C LEU A 184 13.01 -1.68 10.79
N ARG A 185 13.83 -0.73 10.30
CA ARG A 185 13.64 0.71 10.53
C ARG A 185 13.12 1.40 9.26
N PHE A 186 12.06 2.13 9.41
CA PHE A 186 11.48 2.93 8.33
C PHE A 186 12.48 3.96 7.78
N ASN A 187 12.49 4.16 6.47
CA ASN A 187 13.39 5.04 5.71
C ASN A 187 14.89 4.70 5.83
N LEU A 188 15.22 3.55 6.39
CA LEU A 188 16.58 3.04 6.45
C LEU A 188 16.66 1.63 5.86
N ASP A 189 15.84 0.73 6.40
CA ASP A 189 15.84 -0.67 6.01
C ASP A 189 14.68 -1.01 5.07
N PHE A 190 13.55 -0.31 5.15
CA PHE A 190 12.42 -0.40 4.22
C PHE A 190 11.78 0.97 3.97
N PHE A 191 10.95 1.07 2.93
CA PHE A 191 10.36 2.32 2.49
C PHE A 191 8.84 2.18 2.34
N CYS A 192 8.11 3.29 2.52
CA CYS A 192 6.68 3.32 2.30
C CYS A 192 6.31 4.34 1.21
N GLY A 193 5.22 4.04 0.51
CA GLY A 193 4.59 4.94 -0.43
C GLY A 193 3.09 5.00 -0.20
N TYR A 194 2.44 6.02 -0.74
CA TYR A 194 1.01 6.19 -0.74
C TYR A 194 0.52 6.56 -2.15
N SER A 195 -0.55 5.90 -2.59
CA SER A 195 -1.18 6.15 -3.88
C SER A 195 -2.70 6.03 -3.71
N PRO A 196 -3.44 7.14 -3.49
CA PRO A 196 -4.88 7.08 -3.28
C PRO A 196 -5.60 6.50 -4.49
N GLU A 197 -6.58 5.61 -4.25
CA GLU A 197 -7.44 5.13 -5.31
C GLU A 197 -8.32 6.25 -5.85
N ARG A 198 -8.42 6.32 -7.16
CA ARG A 198 -9.15 7.37 -7.88
C ARG A 198 -10.19 6.84 -8.87
N ILE A 199 -10.29 5.51 -9.00
CA ILE A 199 -11.24 4.86 -9.88
C ILE A 199 -12.54 4.65 -9.11
N ASN A 200 -13.68 5.03 -9.70
CA ASN A 200 -14.97 4.65 -9.17
C ASN A 200 -15.31 3.21 -9.60
N PRO A 201 -15.82 2.37 -8.69
CA PRO A 201 -16.27 1.03 -9.06
C PRO A 201 -17.23 1.08 -10.25
N GLY A 202 -17.00 0.23 -11.25
CA GLY A 202 -17.81 0.16 -12.47
C GLY A 202 -17.57 1.28 -13.50
N ASP A 203 -16.64 2.20 -13.28
CA ASP A 203 -16.25 3.21 -14.29
C ASP A 203 -15.47 2.56 -15.43
N LYS A 204 -16.07 2.56 -16.63
CA LYS A 204 -15.48 1.98 -17.83
C LYS A 204 -14.67 2.98 -18.67
N VAL A 205 -14.70 4.25 -18.31
CA VAL A 205 -14.01 5.34 -19.03
C VAL A 205 -12.67 5.63 -18.38
N ASN A 206 -12.69 5.87 -17.05
CA ASN A 206 -11.48 6.12 -16.28
C ASN A 206 -10.96 4.80 -15.70
N THR A 207 -10.29 4.04 -16.52
CA THR A 207 -9.73 2.74 -16.13
C THR A 207 -8.35 2.91 -15.49
N LEU A 208 -7.83 1.84 -14.89
CA LEU A 208 -6.52 1.83 -14.25
C LEU A 208 -5.39 2.33 -15.17
N THR A 209 -5.47 2.02 -16.48
CA THR A 209 -4.46 2.39 -17.47
C THR A 209 -4.60 3.81 -18.03
N THR A 210 -5.75 4.45 -17.85
CA THR A 210 -6.04 5.79 -18.40
C THR A 210 -6.04 6.89 -17.34
N ILE A 211 -6.30 6.55 -16.08
CA ILE A 211 -6.37 7.54 -15.00
C ILE A 211 -4.97 7.99 -14.56
N LYS A 212 -4.81 9.29 -14.30
CA LYS A 212 -3.58 9.81 -13.69
C LYS A 212 -3.57 9.47 -12.21
N LYS A 213 -2.72 8.54 -11.80
CA LYS A 213 -2.48 8.24 -10.38
C LYS A 213 -1.51 9.26 -9.77
N ILE A 214 -1.77 9.62 -8.53
CA ILE A 214 -0.83 10.39 -7.70
C ILE A 214 -0.11 9.38 -6.83
N THR A 215 1.20 9.42 -6.84
CA THR A 215 2.04 8.57 -5.98
C THR A 215 2.96 9.44 -5.16
N SER A 216 3.17 9.09 -3.91
CA SER A 216 4.18 9.69 -3.04
C SER A 216 5.03 8.60 -2.41
N GLY A 217 6.29 8.91 -2.15
CA GLY A 217 7.21 8.04 -1.45
C GLY A 217 7.76 8.73 -0.20
N SER A 218 8.31 7.94 0.71
CA SER A 218 8.90 8.42 1.95
C SER A 218 10.33 8.94 1.77
N THR A 219 10.90 8.76 0.58
CA THR A 219 12.25 9.26 0.20
C THR A 219 12.21 9.82 -1.22
#